data_a14e5dfc4251f31265a7853863740e40
#
_entry.id   a14e5dfc4251f31265a7853863740e40
#
_cell.length_a   1.000
_cell.length_b   1.000
_cell.length_c   1.000
_cell.angle_alpha   90.00
_cell.angle_beta   90.00
_cell.angle_gamma   90.00
#
_symmetry.space_group_name_H-M   'P 1'
#
loop_
_entity.id
_entity.type
_entity.pdbx_description
1 polymer ?
#
loop_
_entity_poly.entity_id
_entity_poly.type
_entity_poly.pdbx_seq_one_letter_code
_entity_poly.pdbx_strand_id
1 'polypeptide(L)'
;MKIRFVQPLFVLFIFSVLVYADDSWMLYDDTEVDVVEITIDPEDLDWIYDNVESDSLHPAVVHYSNEWFDETIDSVGFRLRGNTSRTSAKKSFKLDFNHFVPGRDFYGMEKINLNGEANDPSIIRSKLCWDLFHDIGVISSRATHIAVYINGDYYGLYISVEHVDDEFLAKNYVDDGGNLWKCLWPADLTYRGDDPEDYHPYYDEERPYNLKTNEDEYDYSQLARLIEIINQTPDETFPDSLEAVFHVEEVLKYFAMNVLVGGWDDYWFLMNNYYLYHEPNEDRFHWIPFDYDNSFGVDWFSIDWTATNPYEFPIIDGGPRTLAERLMDNNQYRDLYSHFLQYFLENVYPLSFWENHIDTLYSLIYPWAEIDVYRTLDYGFTLDDFTQSYSSEHYENQHVKRGIREFVNLRVNSFTGVLQYTGAPPIVYDIVWEPKNPQPEDSIHVTISAFGSNSVENVIIHYYDAPIPDYTEYPMEFNPVPNTKLVEESDRWTGTIPPLGSGMTGYFEIYVEDGNGQGAVFPRHEKITLQTPGVPTDELAINEFLAK
;
A
#
# COMPACT_ATOMS: atom_id res chain seq x y z
N MET A 1 10.78 61.99 -40.97
CA MET A 1 11.08 60.56 -40.85
C MET A 1 10.50 60.09 -39.50
N LYS A 2 9.33 59.45 -39.51
CA LYS A 2 8.65 59.01 -38.32
C LYS A 2 9.03 57.56 -38.06
N ILE A 3 9.76 57.31 -36.98
CA ILE A 3 10.12 55.99 -36.49
C ILE A 3 8.90 55.40 -35.75
N ARG A 4 8.33 54.31 -36.28
CA ARG A 4 7.30 53.54 -35.58
C ARG A 4 7.99 52.49 -34.73
N PHE A 5 7.83 52.61 -33.42
CA PHE A 5 8.15 51.52 -32.46
C PHE A 5 7.09 50.42 -32.60
N VAL A 6 7.51 49.23 -32.99
CA VAL A 6 6.70 48.00 -32.85
C VAL A 6 7.04 47.41 -31.51
N GLN A 7 6.09 47.41 -30.57
CA GLN A 7 6.23 46.66 -29.32
C GLN A 7 6.01 45.16 -29.62
N PRO A 8 6.90 44.26 -29.19
CA PRO A 8 6.63 42.83 -29.26
C PRO A 8 5.55 42.48 -28.24
N LEU A 9 4.49 41.84 -28.73
CA LEU A 9 3.44 41.27 -27.91
C LEU A 9 3.98 39.92 -27.36
N PHE A 10 4.37 39.92 -26.10
CA PHE A 10 4.66 38.65 -25.38
C PHE A 10 3.31 38.00 -25.07
N VAL A 11 2.98 36.93 -25.78
CA VAL A 11 1.89 36.01 -25.42
C VAL A 11 2.41 35.06 -24.36
N LEU A 12 2.10 35.33 -23.12
CA LEU A 12 2.34 34.44 -21.99
C LEU A 12 1.32 33.31 -22.10
N PHE A 13 1.74 32.14 -22.55
CA PHE A 13 0.95 30.90 -22.40
C PHE A 13 1.02 30.49 -20.93
N ILE A 14 0.00 30.83 -20.17
CA ILE A 14 -0.22 30.24 -18.85
C ILE A 14 -0.80 28.84 -19.11
N PHE A 15 0.02 27.82 -19.00
CA PHE A 15 -0.46 26.47 -18.80
C PHE A 15 -1.04 26.43 -17.38
N SER A 16 -2.35 26.55 -17.26
CA SER A 16 -3.02 26.13 -16.04
C SER A 16 -3.00 24.62 -16.00
N VAL A 17 -2.09 24.04 -15.24
CA VAL A 17 -2.25 22.68 -14.76
C VAL A 17 -3.52 22.72 -13.89
N LEU A 18 -4.61 22.18 -14.39
CA LEU A 18 -5.78 21.87 -13.57
C LEU A 18 -5.33 20.75 -12.62
N VAL A 19 -4.87 21.12 -11.44
CA VAL A 19 -4.82 20.18 -10.32
C VAL A 19 -6.29 19.91 -10.01
N TYR A 20 -6.81 18.79 -10.44
CA TYR A 20 -8.07 18.28 -9.92
C TYR A 20 -7.82 18.03 -8.42
N ALA A 21 -8.53 18.71 -7.56
CA ALA A 21 -8.55 18.36 -6.16
C ALA A 21 -9.13 16.92 -6.07
N ASP A 22 -8.41 16.02 -5.41
CA ASP A 22 -8.94 14.70 -5.11
C ASP A 22 -10.04 14.87 -4.04
N ASP A 23 -11.30 14.86 -4.46
CA ASP A 23 -12.46 15.00 -3.57
C ASP A 23 -12.88 13.63 -2.97
N SER A 24 -12.20 12.53 -3.33
CA SER A 24 -12.53 11.19 -2.85
C SER A 24 -12.29 10.99 -1.33
N TRP A 25 -11.54 11.89 -0.70
CA TRP A 25 -11.40 11.89 0.75
C TRP A 25 -12.73 12.04 1.49
N MET A 26 -13.73 12.72 0.87
CA MET A 26 -15.08 12.90 1.43
C MET A 26 -15.85 11.58 1.58
N LEU A 27 -15.45 10.53 0.84
CA LEU A 27 -16.03 9.19 0.88
C LEU A 27 -15.37 8.29 1.92
N TYR A 28 -14.25 8.74 2.51
CA TYR A 28 -13.46 7.97 3.49
C TYR A 28 -13.14 8.79 4.74
N ASP A 29 -13.86 9.90 4.96
CA ASP A 29 -13.85 10.61 6.24
C ASP A 29 -14.51 9.71 7.30
N ASP A 30 -13.77 9.35 8.34
CA ASP A 30 -14.22 8.44 9.39
C ASP A 30 -14.70 9.16 10.66
N THR A 31 -15.00 10.45 10.55
CA THR A 31 -15.54 11.25 11.65
C THR A 31 -17.03 11.01 11.89
N GLU A 32 -17.73 10.41 10.93
CA GLU A 32 -19.12 9.98 11.03
C GLU A 32 -19.34 8.59 10.39
N VAL A 33 -20.54 8.05 10.50
CA VAL A 33 -20.98 6.88 9.74
C VAL A 33 -21.79 7.36 8.57
N ASP A 34 -21.27 7.13 7.37
CA ASP A 34 -21.97 7.43 6.13
C ASP A 34 -23.27 6.64 5.99
N VAL A 35 -24.20 7.12 5.19
CA VAL A 35 -25.44 6.40 4.88
C VAL A 35 -25.56 6.19 3.38
N VAL A 36 -25.77 4.94 2.97
CA VAL A 36 -26.10 4.59 1.60
C VAL A 36 -27.46 3.86 1.53
N GLU A 37 -28.38 4.41 0.74
CA GLU A 37 -29.69 3.82 0.47
C GLU A 37 -29.73 3.35 -1.00
N ILE A 38 -29.85 2.03 -1.20
CA ILE A 38 -29.85 1.40 -2.50
C ILE A 38 -31.30 1.01 -2.85
N THR A 39 -31.83 1.57 -3.93
CA THR A 39 -33.13 1.19 -4.46
C THR A 39 -32.92 0.39 -5.74
N ILE A 40 -33.32 -0.86 -5.72
CA ILE A 40 -33.20 -1.83 -6.82
C ILE A 40 -34.54 -2.53 -7.07
N ASP A 41 -34.78 -2.97 -8.31
CA ASP A 41 -35.95 -3.80 -8.61
C ASP A 41 -35.92 -5.09 -7.75
N PRO A 42 -36.99 -5.42 -7.03
CA PRO A 42 -37.03 -6.64 -6.22
C PRO A 42 -36.73 -7.94 -7.01
N GLU A 43 -37.11 -8.02 -8.29
CA GLU A 43 -36.80 -9.19 -9.13
C GLU A 43 -35.30 -9.30 -9.43
N ASP A 44 -34.62 -8.16 -9.61
CA ASP A 44 -33.16 -8.11 -9.77
C ASP A 44 -32.42 -8.46 -8.46
N LEU A 45 -32.91 -8.00 -7.33
CA LEU A 45 -32.33 -8.35 -6.01
C LEU A 45 -32.47 -9.84 -5.71
N ASP A 46 -33.67 -10.42 -5.98
CA ASP A 46 -33.91 -11.87 -5.86
C ASP A 46 -32.97 -12.65 -6.79
N TRP A 47 -32.81 -12.17 -8.04
CA TRP A 47 -31.88 -12.80 -8.98
C TRP A 47 -30.44 -12.80 -8.49
N ILE A 48 -29.94 -11.67 -7.95
CA ILE A 48 -28.59 -11.55 -7.38
C ILE A 48 -28.38 -12.57 -6.25
N TYR A 49 -29.38 -12.76 -5.40
CA TYR A 49 -29.31 -13.71 -4.28
C TYR A 49 -29.43 -15.18 -4.71
N ASP A 50 -30.13 -15.45 -5.78
CA ASP A 50 -30.24 -16.80 -6.36
C ASP A 50 -28.99 -17.18 -7.19
N ASN A 51 -28.21 -16.19 -7.66
CA ASN A 51 -27.03 -16.37 -8.51
C ASN A 51 -25.76 -15.78 -7.85
N VAL A 52 -25.45 -16.22 -6.63
CA VAL A 52 -24.39 -15.63 -5.78
C VAL A 52 -22.99 -15.61 -6.41
N GLU A 53 -22.71 -16.54 -7.34
CA GLU A 53 -21.42 -16.61 -8.04
C GLU A 53 -21.33 -15.66 -9.24
N SER A 54 -22.43 -15.00 -9.60
CA SER A 54 -22.47 -14.11 -10.77
C SER A 54 -21.86 -12.74 -10.46
N ASP A 55 -21.08 -12.23 -11.40
CA ASP A 55 -20.55 -10.86 -11.40
C ASP A 55 -21.42 -9.88 -12.21
N SER A 56 -22.60 -10.31 -12.65
CA SER A 56 -23.52 -9.44 -13.40
C SER A 56 -23.95 -8.25 -12.55
N LEU A 57 -23.82 -7.05 -13.12
CA LEU A 57 -24.28 -5.81 -12.52
C LEU A 57 -25.73 -5.52 -12.90
N HIS A 58 -26.54 -5.17 -11.90
CA HIS A 58 -27.94 -4.78 -12.05
C HIS A 58 -28.10 -3.29 -11.76
N PRO A 59 -28.99 -2.58 -12.49
CA PRO A 59 -29.16 -1.15 -12.31
C PRO A 59 -29.86 -0.83 -10.99
N ALA A 60 -29.30 0.08 -10.22
CA ALA A 60 -29.87 0.59 -8.99
C ALA A 60 -29.84 2.12 -8.96
N VAL A 61 -30.66 2.71 -8.10
CA VAL A 61 -30.57 4.11 -7.68
C VAL A 61 -29.91 4.12 -6.30
N VAL A 62 -28.85 4.90 -6.15
CA VAL A 62 -28.11 5.05 -4.91
C VAL A 62 -28.30 6.46 -4.37
N HIS A 63 -28.80 6.57 -3.15
CA HIS A 63 -28.77 7.82 -2.38
C HIS A 63 -27.64 7.69 -1.34
N TYR A 64 -26.63 8.55 -1.44
CA TYR A 64 -25.49 8.56 -0.55
C TYR A 64 -25.46 9.90 0.20
N SER A 65 -25.33 9.86 1.52
CA SER A 65 -25.28 11.04 2.36
C SER A 65 -24.27 10.93 3.49
N ASN A 66 -23.57 12.03 3.72
CA ASN A 66 -22.68 12.28 4.85
C ASN A 66 -22.67 13.81 5.13
N GLU A 67 -21.76 14.31 5.97
CA GLU A 67 -21.71 15.76 6.26
C GLU A 67 -21.27 16.60 5.05
N TRP A 68 -20.63 16.01 4.04
CA TRP A 68 -20.07 16.69 2.88
C TRP A 68 -21.06 16.80 1.72
N PHE A 69 -21.93 15.80 1.55
CA PHE A 69 -22.90 15.75 0.44
C PHE A 69 -24.14 14.91 0.78
N ASP A 70 -25.19 15.14 0.02
CA ASP A 70 -26.48 14.44 0.09
C ASP A 70 -26.99 14.30 -1.35
N GLU A 71 -26.69 13.19 -2.02
CA GLU A 71 -26.86 13.03 -3.44
C GLU A 71 -27.55 11.72 -3.83
N THR A 72 -28.35 11.79 -4.91
CA THR A 72 -28.98 10.63 -5.51
C THR A 72 -28.44 10.40 -6.91
N ILE A 73 -27.93 9.20 -7.15
CA ILE A 73 -27.30 8.78 -8.40
C ILE A 73 -28.13 7.64 -8.99
N ASP A 74 -28.63 7.80 -10.21
CA ASP A 74 -29.33 6.74 -10.93
C ASP A 74 -28.37 5.85 -11.73
N SER A 75 -28.86 4.71 -12.21
CA SER A 75 -28.13 3.82 -13.11
C SER A 75 -26.73 3.43 -12.57
N VAL A 76 -26.65 3.16 -11.27
CA VAL A 76 -25.44 2.60 -10.62
C VAL A 76 -25.49 1.09 -10.75
N GLY A 77 -24.39 0.48 -11.14
CA GLY A 77 -24.26 -0.98 -11.17
C GLY A 77 -24.17 -1.53 -9.74
N PHE A 78 -25.03 -2.49 -9.42
CA PHE A 78 -25.09 -3.14 -8.12
C PHE A 78 -24.93 -4.65 -8.25
N ARG A 79 -24.06 -5.27 -7.45
CA ARG A 79 -23.86 -6.72 -7.40
C ARG A 79 -23.28 -7.18 -6.05
N LEU A 80 -23.26 -8.49 -5.84
CA LEU A 80 -22.46 -9.08 -4.77
C LEU A 80 -20.97 -8.95 -5.07
N ARG A 81 -20.17 -8.91 -4.00
CA ARG A 81 -18.71 -8.98 -4.07
C ARG A 81 -18.15 -10.02 -3.08
N GLY A 82 -16.86 -10.28 -3.21
CA GLY A 82 -16.14 -11.25 -2.39
C GLY A 82 -16.06 -12.62 -3.06
N ASN A 83 -15.53 -13.57 -2.33
CA ASN A 83 -15.44 -14.97 -2.71
C ASN A 83 -16.29 -15.81 -1.73
N THR A 84 -15.72 -16.22 -0.61
CA THR A 84 -16.45 -17.00 0.41
C THR A 84 -17.60 -16.22 1.04
N SER A 85 -17.46 -14.90 1.19
CA SER A 85 -18.50 -14.01 1.73
C SER A 85 -19.76 -13.91 0.87
N ARG A 86 -19.74 -14.34 -0.41
CA ARG A 86 -20.95 -14.39 -1.26
C ARG A 86 -22.03 -15.32 -0.74
N THR A 87 -21.63 -16.36 0.02
CA THR A 87 -22.57 -17.30 0.65
C THR A 87 -23.01 -16.88 2.04
N SER A 88 -22.36 -15.90 2.67
CA SER A 88 -22.77 -15.37 3.97
C SER A 88 -24.17 -14.78 3.94
N ALA A 89 -24.88 -14.82 5.06
CA ALA A 89 -26.20 -14.19 5.18
C ALA A 89 -26.08 -12.66 5.15
N LYS A 90 -25.07 -12.10 5.82
CA LYS A 90 -24.69 -10.69 5.66
C LYS A 90 -23.79 -10.54 4.45
N LYS A 91 -24.39 -10.19 3.32
CA LYS A 91 -23.71 -10.07 2.02
C LYS A 91 -22.78 -8.86 1.97
N SER A 92 -21.69 -8.96 1.20
CA SER A 92 -20.90 -7.81 0.76
C SER A 92 -21.31 -7.38 -0.65
N PHE A 93 -21.28 -6.07 -0.92
CA PHE A 93 -21.76 -5.50 -2.18
C PHE A 93 -20.70 -4.64 -2.86
N LYS A 94 -20.90 -4.42 -4.16
CA LYS A 94 -20.16 -3.47 -4.98
C LYS A 94 -21.12 -2.52 -5.66
N LEU A 95 -20.80 -1.23 -5.60
CA LEU A 95 -21.38 -0.19 -6.41
C LEU A 95 -20.41 0.15 -7.53
N ASP A 96 -20.92 0.33 -8.76
CA ASP A 96 -20.15 0.66 -9.94
C ASP A 96 -20.85 1.84 -10.66
N PHE A 97 -20.26 3.01 -10.58
CA PHE A 97 -20.84 4.24 -11.14
C PHE A 97 -20.59 4.35 -12.64
N ASN A 98 -19.56 3.68 -13.15
CA ASN A 98 -19.12 3.75 -14.55
C ASN A 98 -19.85 2.77 -15.47
N HIS A 99 -20.33 1.62 -14.95
CA HIS A 99 -20.81 0.50 -15.76
C HIS A 99 -21.95 0.88 -16.73
N PHE A 100 -23.02 1.50 -16.25
CA PHE A 100 -24.17 1.88 -17.09
C PHE A 100 -24.05 3.29 -17.67
N VAL A 101 -23.15 4.10 -17.15
CA VAL A 101 -22.88 5.47 -17.60
C VAL A 101 -21.36 5.65 -17.76
N PRO A 102 -20.79 5.24 -18.90
CA PRO A 102 -19.35 5.26 -19.11
C PRO A 102 -18.70 6.63 -18.86
N GLY A 103 -17.58 6.63 -18.14
CA GLY A 103 -16.84 7.84 -17.74
C GLY A 103 -17.45 8.60 -16.57
N ARG A 104 -18.40 7.99 -15.84
CA ARG A 104 -18.93 8.57 -14.61
C ARG A 104 -18.18 8.04 -13.39
N ASP A 105 -17.70 8.93 -12.60
CA ASP A 105 -17.23 8.72 -11.24
C ASP A 105 -18.17 9.38 -10.20
N PHE A 106 -17.96 9.07 -8.94
CA PHE A 106 -18.59 9.69 -7.80
C PHE A 106 -17.49 10.18 -6.87
N TYR A 107 -17.24 11.48 -6.86
CA TYR A 107 -16.13 12.13 -6.15
C TYR A 107 -14.76 11.49 -6.46
N GLY A 108 -14.49 11.20 -7.75
CA GLY A 108 -13.24 10.59 -8.21
C GLY A 108 -13.16 9.08 -8.01
N MET A 109 -14.25 8.39 -7.66
CA MET A 109 -14.30 6.94 -7.51
C MET A 109 -15.30 6.32 -8.48
N GLU A 110 -14.85 5.42 -9.35
CA GLU A 110 -15.77 4.65 -10.20
C GLU A 110 -16.48 3.54 -9.43
N LYS A 111 -15.86 3.02 -8.37
CA LYS A 111 -16.35 1.85 -7.64
C LYS A 111 -16.22 2.03 -6.13
N ILE A 112 -17.24 1.58 -5.39
CA ILE A 112 -17.25 1.52 -3.93
C ILE A 112 -17.54 0.09 -3.49
N ASN A 113 -16.73 -0.42 -2.54
CA ASN A 113 -16.94 -1.72 -1.93
C ASN A 113 -17.63 -1.55 -0.56
N LEU A 114 -18.64 -2.35 -0.32
CA LEU A 114 -19.38 -2.41 0.94
C LEU A 114 -19.16 -3.79 1.56
N ASN A 115 -18.20 -3.88 2.51
CA ASN A 115 -17.85 -5.13 3.17
C ASN A 115 -18.78 -5.38 4.36
N GLY A 116 -19.47 -6.52 4.35
CA GLY A 116 -20.44 -6.88 5.40
C GLY A 116 -19.81 -7.30 6.72
N GLU A 117 -18.50 -7.61 6.75
CA GLU A 117 -17.75 -8.04 7.95
C GLU A 117 -18.46 -9.18 8.71
N ALA A 118 -18.97 -10.17 7.97
CA ALA A 118 -19.81 -11.25 8.51
C ALA A 118 -19.09 -12.09 9.59
N ASN A 119 -17.76 -12.23 9.49
CA ASN A 119 -16.91 -12.97 10.41
C ASN A 119 -16.34 -12.14 11.57
N ASP A 120 -16.53 -10.81 11.56
CA ASP A 120 -16.07 -9.92 12.63
C ASP A 120 -17.24 -9.34 13.46
N PRO A 121 -17.48 -9.81 14.68
CA PRO A 121 -18.52 -9.24 15.54
C PRO A 121 -18.26 -7.78 15.94
N SER A 122 -17.02 -7.31 15.88
CA SER A 122 -16.66 -5.93 16.22
C SER A 122 -16.87 -4.92 15.08
N ILE A 123 -16.91 -5.40 13.83
CA ILE A 123 -17.03 -4.58 12.62
C ILE A 123 -15.98 -3.45 12.58
N ILE A 124 -14.74 -3.74 13.01
CA ILE A 124 -13.66 -2.75 13.07
C ILE A 124 -12.27 -3.32 12.72
N ARG A 125 -12.07 -4.65 12.73
CA ARG A 125 -10.74 -5.25 12.60
C ARG A 125 -10.04 -4.85 11.32
N SER A 126 -10.72 -4.96 10.19
CA SER A 126 -10.18 -4.54 8.89
C SER A 126 -9.88 -3.04 8.87
N LYS A 127 -10.79 -2.19 9.39
CA LYS A 127 -10.57 -0.74 9.50
C LYS A 127 -9.30 -0.40 10.28
N LEU A 128 -9.09 -1.03 11.44
CA LEU A 128 -7.89 -0.81 12.24
C LEU A 128 -6.60 -1.25 11.54
N CYS A 129 -6.65 -2.31 10.73
CA CYS A 129 -5.49 -2.71 9.91
C CYS A 129 -5.15 -1.63 8.88
N TRP A 130 -6.15 -1.10 8.16
CA TRP A 130 -5.94 -0.04 7.18
C TRP A 130 -5.34 1.21 7.83
N ASP A 131 -5.85 1.62 8.99
CA ASP A 131 -5.33 2.77 9.73
C ASP A 131 -3.88 2.56 10.17
N LEU A 132 -3.54 1.36 10.66
CA LEU A 132 -2.17 1.02 11.06
C LEU A 132 -1.21 0.96 9.87
N PHE A 133 -1.64 0.47 8.69
CA PHE A 133 -0.82 0.53 7.48
C PHE A 133 -0.56 1.97 7.03
N HIS A 134 -1.58 2.83 7.04
CA HIS A 134 -1.40 4.26 6.74
C HIS A 134 -0.46 4.94 7.76
N ASP A 135 -0.60 4.64 9.05
CA ASP A 135 0.24 5.20 10.11
C ASP A 135 1.74 4.91 9.91
N ILE A 136 2.08 3.81 9.26
CA ILE A 136 3.47 3.41 8.97
C ILE A 136 3.91 3.70 7.52
N GLY A 137 3.10 4.42 6.75
CA GLY A 137 3.41 4.80 5.37
C GLY A 137 3.35 3.65 4.35
N VAL A 138 2.61 2.58 4.63
CA VAL A 138 2.32 1.54 3.64
C VAL A 138 1.12 1.97 2.80
N ILE A 139 1.31 2.08 1.49
CA ILE A 139 0.23 2.39 0.54
C ILE A 139 -0.81 1.27 0.60
N SER A 140 -2.04 1.63 0.97
CA SER A 140 -3.13 0.67 1.18
C SER A 140 -4.50 1.34 1.00
N SER A 141 -5.58 0.55 0.95
CA SER A 141 -6.93 1.05 0.83
C SER A 141 -7.33 1.93 2.01
N ARG A 142 -8.03 3.05 1.74
CA ARG A 142 -8.78 3.78 2.76
C ARG A 142 -10.03 3.01 3.16
N ALA A 143 -10.53 3.24 4.36
CA ALA A 143 -11.75 2.59 4.83
C ALA A 143 -12.53 3.48 5.80
N THR A 144 -13.87 3.43 5.73
CA THR A 144 -14.79 4.09 6.66
C THR A 144 -16.01 3.23 6.95
N HIS A 145 -16.73 3.54 8.02
CA HIS A 145 -17.98 2.85 8.33
C HIS A 145 -19.16 3.48 7.60
N ILE A 146 -20.08 2.61 7.14
CA ILE A 146 -21.24 3.02 6.37
C ILE A 146 -22.48 2.19 6.74
N ALA A 147 -23.61 2.85 6.94
CA ALA A 147 -24.90 2.23 7.17
C ALA A 147 -25.60 1.95 5.83
N VAL A 148 -25.91 0.69 5.57
CA VAL A 148 -26.47 0.24 4.29
C VAL A 148 -27.95 -0.03 4.44
N TYR A 149 -28.75 0.59 3.55
CA TYR A 149 -30.17 0.31 3.35
C TYR A 149 -30.41 -0.22 1.95
N ILE A 150 -31.28 -1.22 1.81
CA ILE A 150 -31.71 -1.73 0.51
C ILE A 150 -33.24 -1.75 0.49
N ASN A 151 -33.84 -1.07 -0.50
CA ASN A 151 -35.28 -0.92 -0.66
C ASN A 151 -35.99 -0.40 0.60
N GLY A 152 -35.32 0.43 1.39
CA GLY A 152 -35.83 1.03 2.64
C GLY A 152 -35.62 0.19 3.89
N ASP A 153 -35.13 -1.04 3.77
CA ASP A 153 -34.78 -1.89 4.92
C ASP A 153 -33.30 -1.67 5.32
N TYR A 154 -33.04 -1.50 6.62
CA TYR A 154 -31.68 -1.43 7.14
C TYR A 154 -31.00 -2.78 7.08
N TYR A 155 -29.95 -2.88 6.25
CA TYR A 155 -29.16 -4.11 6.03
C TYR A 155 -28.00 -4.28 7.01
N GLY A 156 -27.60 -3.21 7.69
CA GLY A 156 -26.61 -3.25 8.73
C GLY A 156 -25.50 -2.23 8.57
N LEU A 157 -24.54 -2.33 9.50
CA LEU A 157 -23.31 -1.56 9.51
C LEU A 157 -22.24 -2.29 8.67
N TYR A 158 -21.63 -1.59 7.74
CA TYR A 158 -20.63 -2.08 6.80
C TYR A 158 -19.33 -1.31 6.95
N ILE A 159 -18.24 -1.82 6.36
CA ILE A 159 -17.03 -1.06 6.10
C ILE A 159 -16.94 -0.80 4.58
N SER A 160 -16.90 0.47 4.20
CA SER A 160 -16.56 0.88 2.85
C SER A 160 -15.03 0.84 2.72
N VAL A 161 -14.51 -0.01 1.84
CA VAL A 161 -13.07 -0.17 1.59
C VAL A 161 -12.76 0.27 0.18
N GLU A 162 -11.80 1.16 0.02
CA GLU A 162 -11.35 1.68 -1.27
C GLU A 162 -10.99 0.54 -2.23
N HIS A 163 -11.46 0.64 -3.46
CA HIS A 163 -11.13 -0.34 -4.49
C HIS A 163 -9.75 -0.07 -5.04
N VAL A 164 -8.92 -1.11 -5.15
CA VAL A 164 -7.61 -1.00 -5.78
C VAL A 164 -7.78 -1.22 -7.28
N ASP A 165 -7.74 -0.11 -8.02
CA ASP A 165 -7.86 -0.02 -9.49
C ASP A 165 -7.12 1.22 -10.02
N ASP A 166 -7.46 1.67 -11.24
CA ASP A 166 -6.78 2.78 -11.92
C ASP A 166 -6.84 4.09 -11.11
N GLU A 167 -7.97 4.40 -10.45
CA GLU A 167 -8.09 5.61 -9.61
C GLU A 167 -7.20 5.52 -8.37
N PHE A 168 -7.09 4.33 -7.77
CA PHE A 168 -6.17 4.09 -6.66
C PHE A 168 -4.71 4.29 -7.10
N LEU A 169 -4.34 3.76 -8.28
CA LEU A 169 -2.99 3.90 -8.82
C LEU A 169 -2.67 5.36 -9.13
N ALA A 170 -3.55 6.07 -9.83
CA ALA A 170 -3.37 7.48 -10.19
C ALA A 170 -3.18 8.41 -8.98
N LYS A 171 -3.75 8.06 -7.84
CA LYS A 171 -3.61 8.81 -6.60
C LYS A 171 -2.30 8.52 -5.87
N ASN A 172 -1.82 7.29 -5.90
CA ASN A 172 -0.73 6.84 -5.03
C ASN A 172 0.63 6.72 -5.74
N TYR A 173 0.67 6.66 -7.06
CA TYR A 173 1.89 6.45 -7.86
C TYR A 173 2.12 7.57 -8.86
N VAL A 174 3.37 7.77 -9.26
CA VAL A 174 3.76 8.81 -10.23
C VAL A 174 3.32 8.44 -11.65
N ASP A 175 3.40 7.17 -11.98
CA ASP A 175 2.95 6.61 -13.26
C ASP A 175 1.94 5.50 -12.99
N ASP A 176 0.68 5.73 -13.35
CA ASP A 176 -0.45 4.81 -13.19
C ASP A 176 -0.66 3.86 -14.37
N GLY A 177 0.18 3.97 -15.42
CA GLY A 177 0.06 3.19 -16.65
C GLY A 177 0.58 1.75 -16.56
N GLY A 178 1.01 1.30 -15.39
CA GLY A 178 1.61 -0.01 -15.18
C GLY A 178 0.64 -1.16 -15.02
N ASN A 179 1.21 -2.36 -14.91
CA ASN A 179 0.44 -3.59 -14.70
C ASN A 179 0.16 -3.83 -13.22
N LEU A 180 -1.10 -4.04 -12.88
CA LEU A 180 -1.58 -4.38 -11.54
C LEU A 180 -2.09 -5.82 -11.53
N TRP A 181 -1.49 -6.68 -10.69
CA TRP A 181 -1.96 -8.05 -10.46
C TRP A 181 -2.62 -8.18 -9.11
N LYS A 182 -3.86 -8.65 -9.09
CA LYS A 182 -4.53 -9.11 -7.88
C LYS A 182 -4.09 -10.54 -7.58
N CYS A 183 -3.44 -10.74 -6.46
CA CYS A 183 -2.82 -12.00 -6.06
C CYS A 183 -3.71 -12.71 -5.03
N LEU A 184 -4.39 -13.75 -5.47
CA LEU A 184 -5.28 -14.58 -4.66
C LEU A 184 -4.74 -16.00 -4.57
N TRP A 185 -5.21 -16.76 -3.56
CA TRP A 185 -4.82 -18.16 -3.39
C TRP A 185 -4.87 -18.96 -4.71
N PRO A 186 -3.81 -19.68 -5.08
CA PRO A 186 -2.50 -19.88 -4.43
C PRO A 186 -1.37 -19.01 -5.05
N ALA A 187 -1.37 -17.71 -4.77
CA ALA A 187 -0.34 -16.79 -5.27
C ALA A 187 0.95 -16.88 -4.44
N ASP A 188 1.75 -17.90 -4.70
CA ASP A 188 2.91 -18.32 -3.90
C ASP A 188 4.26 -17.71 -4.32
N LEU A 189 4.30 -17.00 -5.46
CA LEU A 189 5.50 -16.46 -6.10
C LEU A 189 6.57 -17.55 -6.37
N THR A 190 6.15 -18.80 -6.58
CA THR A 190 7.03 -19.91 -6.89
C THR A 190 7.34 -19.94 -8.38
N TYR A 191 8.62 -20.16 -8.73
CA TYR A 191 9.07 -20.28 -10.11
C TYR A 191 8.47 -21.52 -10.80
N ARG A 192 7.84 -21.31 -11.95
CA ARG A 192 7.16 -22.33 -12.75
C ARG A 192 7.78 -22.52 -14.13
N GLY A 193 8.60 -21.56 -14.58
CA GLY A 193 9.25 -21.53 -15.89
C GLY A 193 9.53 -20.11 -16.35
N ASP A 194 10.27 -19.99 -17.47
CA ASP A 194 10.62 -18.69 -18.07
C ASP A 194 9.50 -18.12 -18.95
N ASP A 195 8.47 -18.94 -19.26
CA ASP A 195 7.37 -18.52 -20.09
C ASP A 195 6.37 -17.68 -19.28
N PRO A 196 6.10 -16.42 -19.63
CA PRO A 196 5.08 -15.62 -18.94
C PRO A 196 3.70 -16.28 -18.88
N GLU A 197 3.34 -17.14 -19.84
CA GLU A 197 2.08 -17.87 -19.85
C GLU A 197 1.94 -18.87 -18.68
N ASP A 198 3.06 -19.31 -18.07
CA ASP A 198 3.04 -20.20 -16.89
C ASP A 198 2.43 -19.53 -15.64
N TYR A 199 2.28 -18.21 -15.65
CA TYR A 199 1.73 -17.40 -14.55
C TYR A 199 0.31 -16.90 -14.79
N HIS A 200 -0.29 -17.22 -15.95
CA HIS A 200 -1.70 -16.91 -16.22
C HIS A 200 -2.62 -17.59 -15.19
N PRO A 201 -3.78 -16.99 -14.88
CA PRO A 201 -4.79 -17.60 -14.05
C PRO A 201 -5.19 -18.99 -14.55
N TYR A 202 -5.23 -19.97 -13.65
CA TYR A 202 -5.59 -21.36 -13.97
C TYR A 202 -6.68 -21.92 -13.05
N TYR A 203 -7.03 -21.18 -12.00
CA TYR A 203 -8.10 -21.56 -11.08
C TYR A 203 -9.17 -20.47 -11.08
N ASP A 204 -10.42 -20.85 -11.37
CA ASP A 204 -11.58 -19.94 -11.51
C ASP A 204 -11.34 -18.76 -12.47
N GLU A 205 -10.45 -18.90 -13.46
CA GLU A 205 -10.09 -17.88 -14.44
C GLU A 205 -9.50 -16.57 -13.85
N GLU A 206 -9.35 -16.50 -12.52
CA GLU A 206 -8.91 -15.31 -11.78
C GLU A 206 -7.69 -15.55 -10.89
N ARG A 207 -7.20 -16.80 -10.78
CA ARG A 207 -6.18 -17.16 -9.79
C ARG A 207 -5.03 -17.98 -10.39
N PRO A 208 -3.81 -17.80 -9.90
CA PRO A 208 -3.39 -17.02 -8.72
C PRO A 208 -3.17 -15.52 -8.98
N TYR A 209 -2.79 -15.11 -10.20
CA TYR A 209 -2.40 -13.74 -10.53
C TYR A 209 -3.36 -13.17 -11.59
N ASN A 210 -4.29 -12.34 -11.16
CA ASN A 210 -5.29 -11.74 -12.04
C ASN A 210 -4.87 -10.32 -12.43
N LEU A 211 -4.53 -10.11 -13.69
CA LEU A 211 -4.22 -8.79 -14.23
C LEU A 211 -5.46 -7.89 -14.19
N LYS A 212 -5.33 -6.66 -13.68
CA LYS A 212 -6.43 -5.71 -13.44
C LYS A 212 -6.33 -4.42 -14.24
N THR A 213 -5.16 -4.14 -14.80
CA THR A 213 -4.91 -3.05 -15.74
C THR A 213 -4.31 -3.63 -17.01
N ASN A 214 -4.35 -2.91 -18.13
CA ASN A 214 -3.77 -3.35 -19.41
C ASN A 214 -4.20 -4.78 -19.82
N GLU A 215 -5.46 -5.14 -19.54
CA GLU A 215 -5.99 -6.49 -19.77
C GLU A 215 -6.00 -6.88 -21.26
N ASP A 216 -6.03 -5.90 -22.17
CA ASP A 216 -5.98 -6.13 -23.62
C ASP A 216 -4.59 -6.60 -24.09
N GLU A 217 -3.50 -6.11 -23.49
CA GLU A 217 -2.12 -6.53 -23.74
C GLU A 217 -1.82 -7.88 -23.11
N TYR A 218 -2.39 -8.15 -21.95
CA TYR A 218 -2.28 -9.40 -21.17
C TYR A 218 -0.85 -9.87 -20.99
N ASP A 219 0.07 -8.91 -20.69
CA ASP A 219 1.51 -9.16 -20.56
C ASP A 219 1.91 -9.51 -19.13
N TYR A 220 2.45 -10.70 -18.94
CA TYR A 220 2.94 -11.23 -17.67
C TYR A 220 4.47 -11.26 -17.58
N SER A 221 5.18 -10.64 -18.54
CA SER A 221 6.64 -10.72 -18.61
C SER A 221 7.34 -10.12 -17.38
N GLN A 222 6.83 -9.00 -16.85
CA GLN A 222 7.40 -8.38 -15.66
C GLN A 222 7.19 -9.26 -14.43
N LEU A 223 6.00 -9.86 -14.26
CA LEU A 223 5.71 -10.76 -13.14
C LEU A 223 6.59 -12.02 -13.21
N ALA A 224 6.74 -12.62 -14.40
CA ALA A 224 7.62 -13.77 -14.61
C ALA A 224 9.09 -13.43 -14.24
N ARG A 225 9.58 -12.24 -14.64
CA ARG A 225 10.92 -11.73 -14.29
C ARG A 225 11.08 -11.57 -12.77
N LEU A 226 10.10 -10.97 -12.08
CA LEU A 226 10.14 -10.84 -10.63
C LEU A 226 10.23 -12.20 -9.95
N ILE A 227 9.36 -13.15 -10.36
CA ILE A 227 9.33 -14.50 -9.81
C ILE A 227 10.64 -15.25 -10.11
N GLU A 228 11.21 -15.11 -11.29
CA GLU A 228 12.53 -15.67 -11.63
C GLU A 228 13.61 -15.13 -10.67
N ILE A 229 13.68 -13.80 -10.48
CA ILE A 229 14.64 -13.16 -9.58
C ILE A 229 14.49 -13.69 -8.15
N ILE A 230 13.26 -13.75 -7.64
CA ILE A 230 12.97 -14.27 -6.30
C ILE A 230 13.50 -15.69 -6.11
N ASN A 231 13.41 -16.55 -7.13
CA ASN A 231 13.66 -17.97 -6.97
C ASN A 231 15.03 -18.46 -7.52
N GLN A 232 15.57 -17.81 -8.56
CA GLN A 232 16.72 -18.34 -9.31
C GLN A 232 18.02 -17.55 -9.11
N THR A 233 17.95 -16.31 -8.59
CA THR A 233 19.15 -15.49 -8.36
C THR A 233 20.01 -16.09 -7.25
N PRO A 234 21.34 -16.22 -7.42
CA PRO A 234 22.25 -16.63 -6.35
C PRO A 234 22.18 -15.70 -5.14
N ASP A 235 22.38 -16.24 -3.91
CA ASP A 235 22.23 -15.48 -2.68
C ASP A 235 23.17 -14.26 -2.59
N GLU A 236 24.38 -14.37 -3.17
CA GLU A 236 25.35 -13.28 -3.17
C GLU A 236 24.93 -12.07 -3.99
N THR A 237 24.08 -12.26 -5.02
CA THR A 237 23.60 -11.20 -5.92
C THR A 237 22.10 -10.94 -5.77
N PHE A 238 21.44 -11.68 -4.89
CA PHE A 238 20.01 -11.57 -4.68
C PHE A 238 19.57 -10.16 -4.23
N PRO A 239 20.25 -9.51 -3.25
CA PRO A 239 19.86 -8.15 -2.86
C PRO A 239 19.92 -7.16 -4.02
N ASP A 240 21.02 -7.18 -4.77
CA ASP A 240 21.22 -6.27 -5.92
C ASP A 240 20.14 -6.47 -6.99
N SER A 241 19.84 -7.74 -7.31
CA SER A 241 18.86 -8.09 -8.34
C SER A 241 17.42 -7.81 -7.91
N LEU A 242 17.10 -8.04 -6.63
CA LEU A 242 15.74 -7.80 -6.12
C LEU A 242 15.47 -6.29 -5.97
N GLU A 243 16.39 -5.53 -5.38
CA GLU A 243 16.25 -4.08 -5.20
C GLU A 243 16.16 -3.33 -6.55
N ALA A 244 16.70 -3.92 -7.64
CA ALA A 244 16.58 -3.35 -8.97
C ALA A 244 15.16 -3.44 -9.56
N VAL A 245 14.30 -4.32 -9.04
CA VAL A 245 12.96 -4.58 -9.61
C VAL A 245 11.84 -4.52 -8.56
N PHE A 246 12.16 -4.34 -7.27
CA PHE A 246 11.19 -4.44 -6.19
C PHE A 246 11.52 -3.52 -5.02
N HIS A 247 10.52 -2.89 -4.44
CA HIS A 247 10.63 -2.08 -3.24
C HIS A 247 10.67 -2.98 -2.00
N VAL A 248 11.86 -3.47 -1.66
CA VAL A 248 12.06 -4.45 -0.57
C VAL A 248 11.67 -3.88 0.79
N GLU A 249 11.93 -2.60 1.01
CA GLU A 249 11.59 -1.89 2.24
C GLU A 249 10.07 -1.86 2.49
N GLU A 250 9.26 -1.70 1.43
CA GLU A 250 7.79 -1.71 1.54
C GLU A 250 7.28 -3.07 2.01
N VAL A 251 7.78 -4.16 1.43
CA VAL A 251 7.35 -5.50 1.81
C VAL A 251 7.83 -5.89 3.20
N LEU A 252 9.01 -5.42 3.63
CA LEU A 252 9.50 -5.63 5.00
C LEU A 252 8.65 -4.87 6.03
N LYS A 253 8.26 -3.61 5.76
CA LYS A 253 7.31 -2.84 6.58
C LYS A 253 5.95 -3.53 6.64
N TYR A 254 5.44 -3.96 5.48
CA TYR A 254 4.20 -4.72 5.39
C TYR A 254 4.27 -5.99 6.24
N PHE A 255 5.28 -6.84 6.08
CA PHE A 255 5.44 -8.06 6.87
C PHE A 255 5.51 -7.77 8.38
N ALA A 256 6.22 -6.74 8.78
CA ALA A 256 6.33 -6.36 10.18
C ALA A 256 4.96 -6.02 10.78
N MET A 257 4.15 -5.20 10.12
CA MET A 257 2.81 -4.87 10.62
C MET A 257 1.84 -6.05 10.50
N ASN A 258 1.90 -6.81 9.41
CA ASN A 258 1.06 -7.99 9.22
C ASN A 258 1.22 -9.01 10.36
N VAL A 259 2.46 -9.27 10.76
CA VAL A 259 2.75 -10.17 11.89
C VAL A 259 2.23 -9.60 13.22
N LEU A 260 2.30 -8.28 13.40
CA LEU A 260 1.79 -7.61 14.61
C LEU A 260 0.27 -7.70 14.71
N VAL A 261 -0.47 -7.46 13.63
CA VAL A 261 -1.94 -7.58 13.63
C VAL A 261 -2.42 -9.04 13.58
N GLY A 262 -1.50 -9.99 13.35
CA GLY A 262 -1.82 -11.40 13.22
C GLY A 262 -2.68 -11.69 11.99
N GLY A 263 -2.44 -10.96 10.90
CA GLY A 263 -3.06 -11.17 9.61
C GLY A 263 -2.54 -12.46 8.99
N TRP A 264 -3.36 -13.49 8.95
CA TRP A 264 -2.93 -14.80 8.46
C TRP A 264 -3.47 -15.11 7.05
N ASP A 265 -4.51 -14.46 6.59
CA ASP A 265 -5.03 -14.64 5.24
C ASP A 265 -4.23 -13.80 4.22
N ASP A 266 -2.93 -14.00 4.25
CA ASP A 266 -1.90 -13.23 3.56
C ASP A 266 -1.01 -14.11 2.67
N TYR A 267 0.02 -13.49 2.08
CA TYR A 267 1.04 -14.19 1.32
C TYR A 267 1.78 -15.25 2.15
N TRP A 268 2.19 -14.90 3.39
CA TRP A 268 3.11 -15.74 4.16
C TRP A 268 2.44 -17.04 4.61
N PHE A 269 1.25 -16.96 5.24
CA PHE A 269 0.54 -18.14 5.69
C PHE A 269 -0.23 -18.84 4.58
N LEU A 270 -1.07 -18.08 3.81
CA LEU A 270 -2.08 -18.67 2.92
C LEU A 270 -1.85 -18.41 1.43
N MET A 271 -0.78 -17.70 1.01
CA MET A 271 -0.52 -17.34 -0.41
C MET A 271 -1.66 -16.53 -1.03
N ASN A 272 -2.15 -15.52 -0.32
CA ASN A 272 -3.41 -14.86 -0.65
C ASN A 272 -3.34 -13.35 -0.38
N ASN A 273 -4.31 -12.61 -0.86
CA ASN A 273 -4.69 -11.26 -0.43
C ASN A 273 -3.57 -10.21 -0.47
N TYR A 274 -2.99 -10.01 -1.65
CA TYR A 274 -2.12 -8.87 -1.93
C TYR A 274 -2.25 -8.46 -3.39
N TYR A 275 -1.76 -7.25 -3.72
CA TYR A 275 -1.53 -6.85 -5.09
C TYR A 275 -0.05 -6.62 -5.33
N LEU A 276 0.37 -6.81 -6.57
CA LEU A 276 1.65 -6.37 -7.10
C LEU A 276 1.39 -5.34 -8.18
N TYR A 277 1.97 -4.16 -8.03
CA TYR A 277 1.92 -3.12 -9.03
C TYR A 277 3.32 -2.86 -9.60
N HIS A 278 3.49 -3.02 -10.91
CA HIS A 278 4.74 -2.67 -11.60
C HIS A 278 4.62 -1.23 -12.12
N GLU A 279 5.33 -0.31 -11.49
CA GLU A 279 5.33 1.11 -11.84
C GLU A 279 6.31 1.35 -12.99
N PRO A 280 5.85 1.84 -14.18
CA PRO A 280 6.69 1.89 -15.38
C PRO A 280 7.83 2.89 -15.30
N ASN A 281 7.65 4.01 -14.58
CA ASN A 281 8.66 5.07 -14.49
C ASN A 281 9.91 4.62 -13.70
N GLU A 282 9.76 3.74 -12.74
CA GLU A 282 10.85 3.17 -11.94
C GLU A 282 11.30 1.78 -12.39
N ASP A 283 10.50 1.09 -13.23
CA ASP A 283 10.64 -0.33 -13.62
C ASP A 283 10.72 -1.26 -12.40
N ARG A 284 9.94 -0.95 -11.35
CA ARG A 284 9.94 -1.64 -10.06
C ARG A 284 8.54 -2.02 -9.60
N PHE A 285 8.47 -3.05 -8.78
CA PHE A 285 7.23 -3.51 -8.17
C PHE A 285 6.99 -2.90 -6.80
N HIS A 286 5.73 -2.56 -6.55
CA HIS A 286 5.18 -2.19 -5.25
C HIS A 286 4.31 -3.32 -4.69
N TRP A 287 4.24 -3.41 -3.37
CA TRP A 287 3.40 -4.35 -2.64
C TRP A 287 2.22 -3.61 -2.01
N ILE A 288 0.99 -4.02 -2.34
CA ILE A 288 -0.22 -3.41 -1.79
C ILE A 288 -1.00 -4.45 -0.98
N PRO A 289 -1.27 -4.22 0.32
CA PRO A 289 -2.08 -5.10 1.15
C PRO A 289 -3.52 -5.20 0.67
N PHE A 290 -4.15 -6.36 0.88
CA PHE A 290 -5.56 -6.57 0.54
C PHE A 290 -6.24 -7.50 1.55
N ASP A 291 -7.53 -7.22 1.87
CA ASP A 291 -8.47 -8.05 2.63
C ASP A 291 -8.02 -8.45 4.04
N TYR A 292 -8.26 -7.58 5.04
CA TYR A 292 -7.76 -7.70 6.41
C TYR A 292 -8.84 -8.04 7.46
N ASP A 293 -9.93 -8.67 7.08
CA ASP A 293 -10.99 -9.10 8.00
C ASP A 293 -10.55 -10.26 8.93
N ASN A 294 -9.51 -10.99 8.55
CA ASN A 294 -8.94 -12.11 9.28
C ASN A 294 -7.69 -11.71 10.11
N SER A 295 -7.88 -10.80 11.05
CA SER A 295 -6.82 -10.24 11.90
C SER A 295 -7.23 -10.14 13.37
N PHE A 296 -6.36 -9.66 14.24
CA PHE A 296 -6.60 -9.39 15.67
C PHE A 296 -7.31 -10.54 16.40
N GLY A 297 -6.88 -11.80 16.15
CA GLY A 297 -7.36 -12.98 16.86
C GLY A 297 -8.58 -13.66 16.24
N VAL A 298 -8.94 -13.34 15.00
CA VAL A 298 -9.76 -14.22 14.15
C VAL A 298 -8.89 -15.42 13.77
N ASP A 299 -9.38 -16.66 13.98
CA ASP A 299 -8.64 -17.89 13.73
C ASP A 299 -9.53 -19.06 13.32
N TRP A 300 -9.16 -19.71 12.20
CA TRP A 300 -9.83 -20.90 11.67
C TRP A 300 -8.97 -22.17 11.76
N PHE A 301 -7.74 -22.06 12.30
CA PHE A 301 -6.71 -23.12 12.21
C PHE A 301 -6.23 -23.62 13.57
N SER A 302 -6.81 -23.14 14.67
CA SER A 302 -6.36 -23.45 16.04
C SER A 302 -4.92 -22.98 16.32
N ILE A 303 -4.54 -21.82 15.76
CA ILE A 303 -3.25 -21.17 15.96
C ILE A 303 -3.43 -19.97 16.90
N ASP A 304 -2.58 -19.86 17.91
CA ASP A 304 -2.52 -18.66 18.75
C ASP A 304 -1.66 -17.58 18.06
N TRP A 305 -2.29 -16.75 17.26
CA TRP A 305 -1.64 -15.66 16.52
C TRP A 305 -0.95 -14.62 17.41
N THR A 306 -1.29 -14.57 18.71
CA THR A 306 -0.60 -13.69 19.65
C THR A 306 0.80 -14.18 20.01
N ALA A 307 1.12 -15.46 19.77
CA ALA A 307 2.37 -16.10 20.16
C ALA A 307 3.24 -16.60 18.98
N THR A 308 2.82 -16.33 17.72
CA THR A 308 3.60 -16.75 16.55
C THR A 308 4.95 -16.06 16.49
N ASN A 309 6.00 -16.83 16.06
CA ASN A 309 7.33 -16.29 15.86
C ASN A 309 7.35 -15.36 14.63
N PRO A 310 7.82 -14.11 14.75
CA PRO A 310 7.84 -13.18 13.63
C PRO A 310 8.80 -13.53 12.51
N TYR A 311 9.81 -14.35 12.76
CA TYR A 311 10.81 -14.79 11.77
C TYR A 311 10.51 -16.15 11.16
N GLU A 312 9.62 -16.89 11.77
CA GLU A 312 9.16 -18.23 11.37
C GLU A 312 7.63 -18.25 11.42
N PHE A 313 7.00 -17.38 10.64
CA PHE A 313 5.55 -17.27 10.61
C PHE A 313 4.95 -18.61 10.14
N PRO A 314 3.81 -19.06 10.67
CA PRO A 314 3.18 -20.30 10.24
C PRO A 314 2.94 -20.35 8.73
N ILE A 315 2.97 -21.55 8.16
CA ILE A 315 2.70 -21.84 6.74
C ILE A 315 1.69 -22.98 6.69
N ILE A 316 0.56 -22.78 6.02
CA ILE A 316 -0.57 -23.72 6.07
C ILE A 316 -0.25 -25.08 5.43
N ASP A 317 0.49 -25.08 4.34
CA ASP A 317 0.75 -26.26 3.50
C ASP A 317 2.17 -26.82 3.66
N GLY A 318 3.04 -26.13 4.44
CA GLY A 318 4.44 -26.46 4.59
C GLY A 318 5.26 -26.31 3.30
N GLY A 319 4.69 -25.67 2.27
CA GLY A 319 5.39 -25.32 1.03
C GLY A 319 6.32 -24.12 1.20
N PRO A 320 7.18 -23.82 0.22
CA PRO A 320 8.09 -22.69 0.31
C PRO A 320 7.32 -21.35 0.25
N ARG A 321 7.85 -20.38 0.95
CA ARG A 321 7.50 -18.94 0.83
C ARG A 321 8.78 -18.21 0.45
N THR A 322 9.27 -18.49 -0.75
CA THR A 322 10.63 -18.16 -1.19
C THR A 322 10.99 -16.69 -0.97
N LEU A 323 10.07 -15.75 -1.24
CA LEU A 323 10.33 -14.33 -0.98
C LEU A 323 10.57 -14.09 0.52
N ALA A 324 9.66 -14.53 1.39
CA ALA A 324 9.78 -14.32 2.84
C ALA A 324 11.00 -15.04 3.41
N GLU A 325 11.26 -16.29 3.00
CA GLU A 325 12.42 -17.06 3.44
C GLU A 325 13.72 -16.36 3.07
N ARG A 326 13.88 -15.92 1.83
CA ARG A 326 15.11 -15.26 1.37
C ARG A 326 15.31 -13.88 1.97
N LEU A 327 14.23 -13.13 2.21
CA LEU A 327 14.32 -11.86 2.95
C LEU A 327 14.79 -12.10 4.39
N MET A 328 14.27 -13.14 5.07
CA MET A 328 14.67 -13.46 6.44
C MET A 328 16.06 -14.12 6.52
N ASP A 329 16.54 -14.79 5.50
CA ASP A 329 17.87 -15.39 5.44
C ASP A 329 18.96 -14.34 5.12
N ASN A 330 18.61 -13.24 4.48
CA ASN A 330 19.54 -12.11 4.27
C ASN A 330 19.70 -11.31 5.56
N ASN A 331 20.93 -11.21 6.07
CA ASN A 331 21.23 -10.58 7.36
C ASN A 331 20.83 -9.09 7.40
N GLN A 332 21.05 -8.31 6.33
CA GLN A 332 20.69 -6.89 6.32
C GLN A 332 19.19 -6.69 6.28
N TYR A 333 18.46 -7.47 5.49
CA TYR A 333 17.00 -7.42 5.45
C TYR A 333 16.37 -7.91 6.75
N ARG A 334 16.94 -8.94 7.37
CA ARG A 334 16.50 -9.41 8.69
C ARG A 334 16.72 -8.37 9.78
N ASP A 335 17.86 -7.67 9.76
CA ASP A 335 18.15 -6.60 10.70
C ASP A 335 17.20 -5.40 10.47
N LEU A 336 16.91 -5.03 9.21
CA LEU A 336 15.96 -3.98 8.86
C LEU A 336 14.53 -4.36 9.27
N TYR A 337 14.09 -5.59 8.99
CA TYR A 337 12.81 -6.11 9.45
C TYR A 337 12.66 -6.07 10.99
N SER A 338 13.73 -6.48 11.70
CA SER A 338 13.77 -6.40 13.17
C SER A 338 13.66 -4.96 13.66
N HIS A 339 14.28 -4.02 12.95
CA HIS A 339 14.20 -2.60 13.26
C HIS A 339 12.78 -2.07 13.05
N PHE A 340 12.11 -2.42 11.95
CA PHE A 340 10.72 -2.05 11.72
C PHE A 340 9.79 -2.60 12.81
N LEU A 341 9.94 -3.87 13.18
CA LEU A 341 9.21 -4.46 14.29
C LEU A 341 9.45 -3.70 15.61
N GLN A 342 10.71 -3.40 15.92
CA GLN A 342 11.06 -2.65 17.13
C GLN A 342 10.44 -1.27 17.12
N TYR A 343 10.59 -0.55 16.01
CA TYR A 343 10.06 0.80 15.88
C TYR A 343 8.53 0.83 16.04
N PHE A 344 7.83 -0.10 15.40
CA PHE A 344 6.37 -0.18 15.50
C PHE A 344 5.91 -0.55 16.92
N LEU A 345 6.62 -1.46 17.59
CA LEU A 345 6.35 -1.81 19.00
C LEU A 345 6.63 -0.67 19.98
N GLU A 346 7.50 0.27 19.64
CA GLU A 346 7.84 1.38 20.51
C GLU A 346 7.02 2.65 20.22
N ASN A 347 6.56 2.86 18.95
CA ASN A 347 6.02 4.14 18.50
C ASN A 347 4.63 4.08 17.86
N VAL A 348 4.10 2.89 17.50
CA VAL A 348 2.86 2.77 16.71
C VAL A 348 1.89 1.78 17.33
N TYR A 349 2.29 0.52 17.48
CA TYR A 349 1.38 -0.60 17.71
C TYR A 349 0.80 -0.71 19.14
N PRO A 350 1.50 -0.37 20.25
CA PRO A 350 0.93 -0.44 21.58
C PRO A 350 -0.34 0.42 21.74
N LEU A 351 -1.34 -0.08 22.47
CA LEU A 351 -2.65 0.58 22.65
C LEU A 351 -2.54 2.04 23.08
N SER A 352 -1.48 2.42 23.82
CA SER A 352 -1.26 3.81 24.25
C SER A 352 -1.22 4.83 23.10
N PHE A 353 -0.97 4.39 21.86
CA PHE A 353 -0.91 5.27 20.68
C PHE A 353 -2.27 5.41 19.97
N TRP A 354 -3.18 4.45 20.10
CA TRP A 354 -4.42 4.43 19.32
C TRP A 354 -5.68 3.97 20.10
N GLU A 355 -5.60 3.79 21.42
CA GLU A 355 -6.75 3.41 22.24
C GLU A 355 -7.90 4.42 22.15
N ASN A 356 -7.59 5.72 22.13
CA ASN A 356 -8.59 6.77 21.93
C ASN A 356 -9.29 6.69 20.57
N HIS A 357 -8.58 6.27 19.53
CA HIS A 357 -9.15 6.05 18.21
C HIS A 357 -10.15 4.89 18.24
N ILE A 358 -9.79 3.77 18.87
CA ILE A 358 -10.72 2.64 19.07
C ILE A 358 -11.98 3.10 19.82
N ASP A 359 -11.83 3.88 20.91
CA ASP A 359 -12.96 4.36 21.71
C ASP A 359 -13.87 5.31 20.92
N THR A 360 -13.27 6.14 20.07
CA THR A 360 -14.00 7.05 19.18
C THR A 360 -14.81 6.26 18.15
N LEU A 361 -14.18 5.35 17.44
CA LEU A 361 -14.86 4.49 16.46
C LEU A 361 -15.94 3.62 17.12
N TYR A 362 -15.65 3.01 18.27
CA TYR A 362 -16.65 2.26 19.03
C TYR A 362 -17.90 3.09 19.33
N SER A 363 -17.69 4.31 19.84
CA SER A 363 -18.80 5.21 20.21
C SER A 363 -19.60 5.65 18.98
N LEU A 364 -18.93 5.87 17.87
CA LEU A 364 -19.51 6.27 16.59
C LEU A 364 -20.40 5.17 16.01
N ILE A 365 -19.91 3.93 15.99
CA ILE A 365 -20.59 2.83 15.32
C ILE A 365 -21.59 2.06 16.21
N TYR A 366 -21.51 2.21 17.55
CA TYR A 366 -22.37 1.47 18.49
C TYR A 366 -23.87 1.60 18.19
N PRO A 367 -24.44 2.81 17.93
CA PRO A 367 -25.88 2.95 17.63
C PRO A 367 -26.33 2.17 16.40
N TRP A 368 -25.46 2.05 15.40
CA TRP A 368 -25.72 1.32 14.17
C TRP A 368 -25.56 -0.19 14.35
N ALA A 369 -24.54 -0.61 15.11
CA ALA A 369 -24.32 -2.01 15.45
C ALA A 369 -25.45 -2.58 16.35
N GLU A 370 -26.04 -1.76 17.23
CA GLU A 370 -27.14 -2.17 18.13
C GLU A 370 -28.37 -2.63 17.34
N ILE A 371 -28.68 -1.97 16.22
CA ILE A 371 -29.83 -2.28 15.37
C ILE A 371 -29.52 -3.21 14.19
N ASP A 372 -28.27 -3.62 14.02
CA ASP A 372 -27.82 -4.52 12.94
C ASP A 372 -28.23 -5.98 13.25
N VAL A 373 -29.37 -6.39 12.71
CA VAL A 373 -29.88 -7.75 12.87
C VAL A 373 -29.18 -8.78 11.98
N TYR A 374 -28.55 -8.35 10.87
CA TYR A 374 -27.86 -9.25 9.94
C TYR A 374 -26.56 -9.80 10.52
N ARG A 375 -25.90 -9.07 11.41
CA ARG A 375 -24.73 -9.52 12.16
C ARG A 375 -24.91 -10.86 12.85
N THR A 376 -26.13 -11.20 13.24
CA THR A 376 -26.43 -12.43 14.00
C THR A 376 -26.64 -13.65 13.11
N LEU A 377 -26.81 -13.47 11.80
CA LEU A 377 -27.33 -14.53 10.94
C LEU A 377 -26.30 -15.60 10.57
N ASP A 378 -25.02 -15.24 10.38
CA ASP A 378 -23.99 -16.20 9.98
C ASP A 378 -23.48 -17.03 11.16
N TYR A 379 -23.07 -16.37 12.24
CA TYR A 379 -22.42 -17.00 13.40
C TYR A 379 -23.16 -16.78 14.71
N GLY A 380 -24.31 -16.12 14.69
CA GLY A 380 -25.10 -15.85 15.89
C GLY A 380 -24.49 -14.81 16.81
N PHE A 381 -23.59 -13.95 16.32
CA PHE A 381 -22.98 -12.89 17.12
C PHE A 381 -24.03 -11.90 17.64
N THR A 382 -23.98 -11.62 18.94
CA THR A 382 -24.89 -10.73 19.65
C THR A 382 -24.27 -9.34 19.84
N LEU A 383 -25.02 -8.40 20.41
CA LEU A 383 -24.49 -7.10 20.82
C LEU A 383 -23.44 -7.24 21.94
N ASP A 384 -23.59 -8.28 22.79
CA ASP A 384 -22.56 -8.61 23.79
C ASP A 384 -21.25 -9.04 23.11
N ASP A 385 -21.31 -9.84 22.03
CA ASP A 385 -20.12 -10.21 21.27
C ASP A 385 -19.46 -8.99 20.61
N PHE A 386 -20.26 -8.06 20.06
CA PHE A 386 -19.75 -6.78 19.58
C PHE A 386 -18.98 -6.06 20.69
N THR A 387 -19.58 -5.87 21.86
CA THR A 387 -18.94 -5.15 22.98
C THR A 387 -17.72 -5.89 23.51
N GLN A 388 -17.80 -7.23 23.71
CA GLN A 388 -16.69 -8.03 24.23
C GLN A 388 -15.51 -8.12 23.26
N SER A 389 -15.75 -7.99 21.96
CA SER A 389 -14.68 -7.97 20.94
C SER A 389 -13.71 -6.79 21.10
N TYR A 390 -14.07 -5.75 21.83
CA TYR A 390 -13.18 -4.62 22.15
C TYR A 390 -12.45 -4.79 23.49
N SER A 391 -12.74 -5.87 24.24
CA SER A 391 -12.24 -6.06 25.60
C SER A 391 -10.72 -6.23 25.67
N SER A 392 -10.15 -5.83 26.82
CA SER A 392 -8.81 -6.25 27.25
C SER A 392 -8.83 -7.55 28.06
N GLU A 393 -10.01 -7.97 28.50
CA GLU A 393 -10.23 -9.26 29.15
C GLU A 393 -10.43 -10.36 28.10
N HIS A 394 -10.24 -11.61 28.49
CA HIS A 394 -10.37 -12.73 27.57
C HIS A 394 -11.79 -12.82 26.98
N TYR A 395 -11.84 -12.81 25.66
CA TYR A 395 -13.05 -13.03 24.88
C TYR A 395 -12.81 -14.10 23.80
N GLU A 396 -13.70 -15.08 23.74
CA GLU A 396 -13.71 -16.10 22.69
C GLU A 396 -15.15 -16.43 22.31
N ASN A 397 -15.46 -16.39 21.02
CA ASN A 397 -16.69 -16.94 20.45
C ASN A 397 -16.40 -17.48 19.04
N GLN A 398 -16.57 -18.78 18.83
CA GLN A 398 -16.31 -19.49 17.57
C GLN A 398 -14.88 -19.27 17.06
N HIS A 399 -14.73 -18.67 15.87
CA HIS A 399 -13.44 -18.36 15.24
C HIS A 399 -12.78 -17.09 15.79
N VAL A 400 -13.49 -16.27 16.54
CA VAL A 400 -12.90 -15.09 17.20
C VAL A 400 -12.34 -15.54 18.54
N LYS A 401 -11.01 -15.55 18.69
CA LYS A 401 -10.29 -16.13 19.84
C LYS A 401 -9.83 -15.09 20.86
N ARG A 402 -9.87 -13.80 20.51
CA ARG A 402 -9.43 -12.70 21.38
C ARG A 402 -10.25 -11.44 21.14
N GLY A 403 -10.44 -10.65 22.19
CA GLY A 403 -10.78 -9.24 22.04
C GLY A 403 -9.62 -8.45 21.44
N ILE A 404 -9.90 -7.35 20.77
CA ILE A 404 -8.86 -6.55 20.05
C ILE A 404 -7.80 -6.06 21.04
N ARG A 405 -8.18 -5.44 22.16
CA ARG A 405 -7.24 -4.95 23.18
C ARG A 405 -6.48 -6.09 23.86
N GLU A 406 -7.14 -7.22 24.14
CA GLU A 406 -6.49 -8.43 24.63
C GLU A 406 -5.41 -8.89 23.65
N PHE A 407 -5.76 -8.99 22.37
CA PHE A 407 -4.84 -9.43 21.32
C PHE A 407 -3.58 -8.54 21.27
N VAL A 408 -3.75 -7.23 21.16
CA VAL A 408 -2.64 -6.27 21.08
C VAL A 408 -1.72 -6.38 22.29
N ASN A 409 -2.29 -6.44 23.52
CA ASN A 409 -1.49 -6.57 24.74
C ASN A 409 -0.70 -7.87 24.78
N LEU A 410 -1.32 -9.00 24.42
CA LEU A 410 -0.65 -10.30 24.34
C LEU A 410 0.44 -10.29 23.26
N ARG A 411 0.15 -9.70 22.12
CA ARG A 411 1.10 -9.63 21.00
C ARG A 411 2.33 -8.78 21.35
N VAL A 412 2.15 -7.59 21.91
CA VAL A 412 3.27 -6.77 22.41
C VAL A 412 4.12 -7.54 23.43
N ASN A 413 3.49 -8.24 24.37
CA ASN A 413 4.20 -9.02 25.38
C ASN A 413 4.99 -10.19 24.75
N SER A 414 4.47 -10.81 23.70
CA SER A 414 5.13 -11.95 23.04
C SER A 414 6.44 -11.58 22.33
N PHE A 415 6.65 -10.30 22.01
CA PHE A 415 7.89 -9.82 21.39
C PHE A 415 9.01 -9.54 22.39
N THR A 416 8.76 -9.63 23.69
CA THR A 416 9.80 -9.38 24.70
C THR A 416 10.97 -10.37 24.55
N GLY A 417 12.12 -9.84 24.11
CA GLY A 417 13.36 -10.63 23.94
C GLY A 417 13.38 -11.53 22.70
N VAL A 418 12.43 -11.34 21.76
CA VAL A 418 12.35 -12.14 20.51
C VAL A 418 13.12 -11.49 19.36
N LEU A 419 13.24 -10.16 19.34
CA LEU A 419 13.92 -9.45 18.26
C LEU A 419 15.37 -9.91 18.08
N GLN A 420 15.77 -10.14 16.83
CA GLN A 420 17.04 -10.72 16.46
C GLN A 420 17.80 -9.78 15.53
N TYR A 421 18.96 -9.33 15.96
CA TYR A 421 19.91 -8.58 15.14
C TYR A 421 21.14 -9.44 14.86
N THR A 422 21.55 -9.47 13.61
CA THR A 422 22.70 -10.27 13.15
C THR A 422 24.02 -9.52 13.26
N GLY A 423 23.98 -8.20 13.34
CA GLY A 423 25.16 -7.31 13.28
C GLY A 423 25.66 -7.13 11.85
N ALA A 424 24.78 -7.23 10.87
CA ALA A 424 25.10 -6.98 9.47
C ALA A 424 25.58 -5.53 9.24
N PRO A 425 26.32 -5.25 8.15
CA PRO A 425 26.60 -3.89 7.72
C PRO A 425 25.32 -3.06 7.59
N PRO A 426 25.40 -1.73 7.77
CA PRO A 426 24.22 -0.86 7.69
C PRO A 426 23.57 -0.93 6.31
N ILE A 427 22.29 -0.61 6.26
CA ILE A 427 21.48 -0.57 5.04
C ILE A 427 20.90 0.84 4.86
N VAL A 428 20.90 1.33 3.60
CA VAL A 428 20.14 2.52 3.18
C VAL A 428 18.91 2.04 2.47
N TYR A 429 17.78 2.61 2.84
CA TYR A 429 16.48 2.41 2.21
C TYR A 429 15.81 3.77 2.02
N ASP A 430 14.83 3.88 1.16
CA ASP A 430 14.12 5.13 0.85
C ASP A 430 15.08 6.28 0.45
N ILE A 431 15.62 6.25 -0.78
CA ILE A 431 16.49 7.30 -1.31
C ILE A 431 15.66 8.27 -2.15
N VAL A 432 15.54 9.51 -1.66
CA VAL A 432 14.78 10.57 -2.33
C VAL A 432 15.70 11.75 -2.65
N TRP A 433 15.49 12.38 -3.79
CA TRP A 433 16.20 13.61 -4.15
C TRP A 433 15.27 14.58 -4.89
N GLU A 434 15.52 15.87 -4.67
CA GLU A 434 14.78 16.95 -5.32
C GLU A 434 15.69 18.12 -5.70
N PRO A 435 15.44 18.77 -6.85
CA PRO A 435 14.42 18.38 -7.84
C PRO A 435 14.82 17.15 -8.66
N LYS A 436 13.84 16.33 -9.11
CA LYS A 436 14.10 15.16 -9.99
C LYS A 436 14.68 15.56 -11.34
N ASN A 437 14.30 16.74 -11.85
CA ASN A 437 14.79 17.34 -13.10
C ASN A 437 15.47 18.69 -12.80
N PRO A 438 16.71 18.68 -12.25
CA PRO A 438 17.38 19.90 -11.80
C PRO A 438 17.70 20.83 -12.97
N GLN A 439 17.51 22.15 -12.74
CA GLN A 439 18.05 23.18 -13.61
C GLN A 439 19.54 23.38 -13.33
N PRO A 440 20.31 24.02 -14.25
CA PRO A 440 21.76 24.20 -14.10
C PRO A 440 22.21 24.87 -12.79
N GLU A 441 21.37 25.71 -12.21
CA GLU A 441 21.62 26.47 -10.98
C GLU A 441 21.03 25.83 -9.72
N ASP A 442 20.25 24.74 -9.84
CA ASP A 442 19.63 24.09 -8.71
C ASP A 442 20.64 23.26 -7.92
N SER A 443 20.60 23.41 -6.61
CA SER A 443 21.17 22.42 -5.69
C SER A 443 20.21 21.24 -5.56
N ILE A 444 20.77 20.02 -5.51
CA ILE A 444 19.97 18.81 -5.37
C ILE A 444 20.02 18.39 -3.89
N HIS A 445 18.85 18.42 -3.25
CA HIS A 445 18.68 17.95 -1.87
C HIS A 445 18.44 16.46 -1.88
N VAL A 446 19.30 15.73 -1.18
CA VAL A 446 19.20 14.26 -1.05
C VAL A 446 18.76 13.95 0.37
N THR A 447 17.72 13.15 0.47
CA THR A 447 17.20 12.60 1.73
C THR A 447 17.26 11.08 1.65
N ILE A 448 17.74 10.45 2.70
CA ILE A 448 17.75 8.99 2.80
C ILE A 448 17.31 8.54 4.18
N SER A 449 16.94 7.29 4.29
CA SER A 449 16.78 6.58 5.55
C SER A 449 17.84 5.48 5.67
N ALA A 450 18.52 5.42 6.80
CA ALA A 450 19.58 4.45 7.01
C ALA A 450 19.49 3.82 8.40
N PHE A 451 19.65 2.49 8.43
CA PHE A 451 19.67 1.70 9.66
C PHE A 451 20.91 0.83 9.76
N GLY A 452 21.42 0.69 10.97
CA GLY A 452 22.50 -0.23 11.32
C GLY A 452 22.36 -0.67 12.78
N SER A 453 22.36 -1.98 13.03
CA SER A 453 22.24 -2.55 14.38
C SER A 453 23.37 -2.14 15.33
N ASN A 454 24.50 -1.64 14.77
CA ASN A 454 25.65 -1.08 15.51
C ASN A 454 25.70 0.45 15.43
N SER A 455 24.57 1.13 15.24
CA SER A 455 24.45 2.56 14.93
C SER A 455 24.98 2.92 13.54
N VAL A 456 24.43 3.96 12.93
CA VAL A 456 24.98 4.59 11.73
C VAL A 456 25.80 5.79 12.16
N GLU A 457 27.10 5.85 11.79
CA GLU A 457 27.99 6.94 12.19
C GLU A 457 28.34 7.89 11.05
N ASN A 458 28.54 7.36 9.84
CA ASN A 458 28.89 8.15 8.66
C ASN A 458 27.94 7.85 7.51
N VAL A 459 27.37 8.92 6.93
CA VAL A 459 26.61 8.85 5.68
C VAL A 459 27.16 9.90 4.73
N ILE A 460 27.56 9.49 3.54
CA ILE A 460 28.28 10.33 2.58
C ILE A 460 27.69 10.12 1.19
N ILE A 461 27.38 11.21 0.49
CA ILE A 461 27.06 11.17 -0.93
C ILE A 461 28.39 11.12 -1.69
N HIS A 462 28.64 10.06 -2.47
CA HIS A 462 29.70 9.98 -3.45
C HIS A 462 29.16 10.50 -4.78
N TYR A 463 29.57 11.68 -5.20
CA TYR A 463 29.16 12.32 -6.45
C TYR A 463 30.24 12.19 -7.52
N TYR A 464 29.85 11.84 -8.75
CA TYR A 464 30.70 11.59 -9.90
C TYR A 464 30.30 12.51 -11.08
N ASP A 465 31.27 13.25 -11.62
CA ASP A 465 31.11 14.04 -12.85
C ASP A 465 31.09 13.18 -14.14
N ALA A 466 31.52 11.92 -14.03
CA ALA A 466 31.54 10.91 -15.08
C ALA A 466 31.48 9.52 -14.43
N PRO A 467 31.10 8.45 -15.15
CA PRO A 467 31.04 7.10 -14.59
C PRO A 467 32.44 6.47 -14.38
N ILE A 468 33.38 7.23 -13.78
CA ILE A 468 34.76 6.88 -13.47
C ILE A 468 34.99 6.87 -11.96
N PRO A 469 36.06 6.22 -11.44
CA PRO A 469 36.22 5.96 -10.02
C PRO A 469 36.45 7.20 -9.13
N ASP A 470 36.78 8.36 -9.71
CA ASP A 470 37.01 9.56 -8.90
C ASP A 470 35.69 10.24 -8.56
N TYR A 471 35.44 10.48 -7.27
CA TYR A 471 34.22 11.12 -6.76
C TYR A 471 34.53 12.26 -5.79
N THR A 472 33.54 13.13 -5.64
CA THR A 472 33.52 14.16 -4.61
C THR A 472 32.60 13.71 -3.47
N GLU A 473 33.06 13.89 -2.23
CA GLU A 473 32.32 13.54 -1.03
C GLU A 473 31.49 14.72 -0.52
N TYR A 474 30.18 14.48 -0.29
CA TYR A 474 29.30 15.40 0.42
C TYR A 474 28.72 14.70 1.64
N PRO A 475 29.18 15.06 2.88
CA PRO A 475 28.64 14.47 4.11
C PRO A 475 27.17 14.78 4.27
N MET A 476 26.42 13.82 4.80
CA MET A 476 25.01 13.99 5.18
C MET A 476 24.90 14.17 6.71
N GLU A 477 23.82 14.84 7.13
CA GLU A 477 23.53 15.10 8.53
C GLU A 477 22.31 14.28 8.97
N PHE A 478 22.40 13.65 10.16
CA PHE A 478 21.25 12.99 10.76
C PHE A 478 20.21 14.03 11.16
N ASN A 479 19.00 13.91 10.59
CA ASN A 479 17.94 14.91 10.70
C ASN A 479 16.55 14.26 10.86
N PRO A 480 16.34 13.52 11.98
CA PRO A 480 15.08 12.80 12.21
C PRO A 480 13.91 13.74 12.46
N VAL A 481 12.69 13.30 12.10
CA VAL A 481 11.43 13.96 12.49
C VAL A 481 11.04 13.48 13.89
N PRO A 482 10.87 14.38 14.86
CA PRO A 482 10.51 13.96 16.22
C PRO A 482 9.06 13.45 16.30
N ASN A 483 8.83 12.39 17.05
CA ASN A 483 7.51 11.82 17.34
C ASN A 483 6.71 11.40 16.09
N THR A 484 7.40 11.05 15.02
CA THR A 484 6.77 10.49 13.82
C THR A 484 6.36 9.03 14.04
N LYS A 485 5.38 8.57 13.27
CA LYS A 485 5.03 7.14 13.14
C LYS A 485 5.75 6.48 11.95
N LEU A 486 6.33 7.29 11.06
CA LEU A 486 7.06 6.85 9.89
C LEU A 486 8.51 6.54 10.26
N VAL A 487 8.93 5.28 10.13
CA VAL A 487 10.28 4.85 10.50
C VAL A 487 11.33 5.52 9.61
N GLU A 488 11.06 5.72 8.34
CA GLU A 488 11.91 6.43 7.39
C GLU A 488 12.19 7.89 7.81
N GLU A 489 11.24 8.57 8.40
CA GLU A 489 11.43 9.92 8.96
C GLU A 489 12.25 9.91 10.24
N SER A 490 12.17 8.85 11.03
CA SER A 490 12.98 8.66 12.24
C SER A 490 14.44 8.38 11.92
N ASP A 491 14.71 7.68 10.83
CA ASP A 491 16.03 7.26 10.39
C ASP A 491 16.65 8.22 9.36
N ARG A 492 16.08 9.41 9.21
CA ARG A 492 16.35 10.35 8.12
C ARG A 492 17.70 11.03 8.24
N TRP A 493 18.45 11.02 7.12
CA TRP A 493 19.65 11.81 6.86
C TRP A 493 19.41 12.73 5.67
N THR A 494 20.02 13.92 5.70
CA THR A 494 19.89 14.92 4.65
C THR A 494 21.24 15.43 4.20
N GLY A 495 21.39 15.64 2.88
CA GLY A 495 22.60 16.19 2.28
C GLY A 495 22.26 17.01 1.04
N THR A 496 23.26 17.65 0.45
CA THR A 496 23.07 18.50 -0.72
C THR A 496 24.22 18.34 -1.70
N ILE A 497 23.89 18.09 -2.96
CA ILE A 497 24.83 18.17 -4.09
C ILE A 497 24.73 19.58 -4.66
N PRO A 498 25.85 20.32 -4.84
CA PRO A 498 25.85 21.65 -5.44
C PRO A 498 25.35 21.65 -6.87
N PRO A 499 24.97 22.83 -7.45
CA PRO A 499 24.55 22.95 -8.83
C PRO A 499 25.54 22.34 -9.82
N LEU A 500 25.02 21.55 -10.77
CA LEU A 500 25.86 20.83 -11.74
C LEU A 500 26.32 21.71 -12.90
N GLY A 501 25.62 22.81 -13.20
CA GLY A 501 25.81 23.62 -14.42
C GLY A 501 25.04 23.08 -15.61
N SER A 502 25.15 23.78 -16.75
CA SER A 502 24.34 23.53 -17.94
C SER A 502 24.82 22.33 -18.77
N GLY A 503 23.89 21.44 -19.13
CA GLY A 503 24.17 20.29 -19.99
C GLY A 503 25.06 19.22 -19.37
N MET A 504 25.06 19.15 -18.06
CA MET A 504 25.86 18.18 -17.31
C MET A 504 25.06 16.92 -17.01
N THR A 505 25.76 15.80 -17.01
CA THR A 505 25.29 14.54 -16.44
C THR A 505 26.19 14.20 -15.27
N GLY A 506 25.61 13.99 -14.11
CA GLY A 506 26.30 13.54 -12.90
C GLY A 506 25.69 12.25 -12.38
N TYR A 507 26.40 11.58 -11.52
CA TYR A 507 25.95 10.33 -10.90
C TYR A 507 26.22 10.39 -9.41
N PHE A 508 25.38 9.77 -8.59
CA PHE A 508 25.68 9.64 -7.17
C PHE A 508 25.25 8.29 -6.61
N GLU A 509 25.86 7.94 -5.52
CA GLU A 509 25.52 6.82 -4.64
C GLU A 509 25.76 7.24 -3.19
N ILE A 510 25.21 6.51 -2.26
CA ILE A 510 25.30 6.78 -0.82
C ILE A 510 26.21 5.74 -0.19
N TYR A 511 27.30 6.18 0.44
CA TYR A 511 28.10 5.36 1.34
C TYR A 511 27.60 5.53 2.77
N VAL A 512 27.42 4.42 3.45
CA VAL A 512 27.01 4.36 4.86
C VAL A 512 27.98 3.49 5.64
N GLU A 513 28.36 3.91 6.86
CA GLU A 513 29.26 3.19 7.75
C GLU A 513 28.70 3.14 9.17
N ASP A 514 28.80 1.97 9.82
CA ASP A 514 28.37 1.78 11.20
C ASP A 514 29.52 2.04 12.22
N GLY A 515 29.18 2.00 13.52
CA GLY A 515 30.13 2.22 14.62
C GLY A 515 31.25 1.15 14.75
N ASN A 516 31.12 0.04 14.01
CA ASN A 516 32.17 -0.99 13.92
C ASN A 516 33.08 -0.82 12.70
N GLY A 517 32.82 0.20 11.85
CA GLY A 517 33.55 0.46 10.61
C GLY A 517 33.17 -0.48 9.48
N GLN A 518 31.99 -1.09 9.54
CA GLN A 518 31.42 -1.83 8.42
C GLN A 518 30.71 -0.86 7.49
N GLY A 519 31.07 -0.84 6.21
CA GLY A 519 30.51 0.07 5.22
C GLY A 519 29.73 -0.65 4.12
N ALA A 520 28.77 0.07 3.52
CA ALA A 520 28.01 -0.37 2.34
C ALA A 520 27.69 0.83 1.43
N VAL A 521 27.35 0.57 0.18
CA VAL A 521 27.03 1.58 -0.85
C VAL A 521 25.66 1.28 -1.45
N PHE A 522 24.85 2.32 -1.67
CA PHE A 522 23.48 2.23 -2.21
C PHE A 522 23.18 3.33 -3.24
N PRO A 523 22.31 3.09 -4.23
CA PRO A 523 21.73 1.77 -4.53
C PRO A 523 22.82 0.77 -4.95
N ARG A 524 22.55 -0.53 -4.78
CA ARG A 524 23.52 -1.60 -5.05
C ARG A 524 23.69 -1.89 -6.55
N HIS A 525 22.61 -1.72 -7.32
CA HIS A 525 22.55 -2.15 -8.71
C HIS A 525 23.13 -1.13 -9.69
N GLU A 526 22.88 0.17 -9.51
CA GLU A 526 23.42 1.24 -10.35
C GLU A 526 23.41 2.59 -9.63
N LYS A 527 24.25 3.52 -10.12
CA LYS A 527 24.28 4.87 -9.56
C LYS A 527 23.09 5.67 -10.03
N ILE A 528 22.58 6.53 -9.15
CA ILE A 528 21.50 7.47 -9.50
C ILE A 528 22.05 8.52 -10.46
N THR A 529 21.36 8.69 -11.59
CA THR A 529 21.74 9.64 -12.65
C THR A 529 21.02 10.97 -12.47
N LEU A 530 21.79 12.06 -12.55
CA LEU A 530 21.31 13.44 -12.54
C LEU A 530 21.62 14.08 -13.89
N GLN A 531 20.66 14.78 -14.48
CA GLN A 531 20.85 15.43 -15.77
C GLN A 531 20.26 16.84 -15.78
N THR A 532 21.05 17.82 -16.21
CA THR A 532 20.61 19.20 -16.38
C THR A 532 20.41 19.53 -17.86
N PRO A 533 19.45 20.41 -18.21
CA PRO A 533 19.24 20.83 -19.59
C PRO A 533 20.47 21.61 -20.12
N GLY A 534 20.79 21.39 -21.40
CA GLY A 534 21.79 22.18 -22.12
C GLY A 534 21.29 23.59 -22.45
N VAL A 535 22.21 24.50 -22.77
CA VAL A 535 21.84 25.82 -23.31
C VAL A 535 21.04 25.58 -24.60
N PRO A 536 19.84 26.22 -24.79
CA PRO A 536 19.09 26.10 -26.01
C PRO A 536 19.97 26.50 -27.22
N THR A 537 20.07 25.63 -28.22
CA THR A 537 20.89 25.85 -29.41
C THR A 537 20.40 26.98 -30.33
N ASP A 538 19.23 27.56 -30.02
CA ASP A 538 18.63 28.65 -30.79
C ASP A 538 19.42 29.99 -30.70
N GLU A 539 20.21 30.21 -29.66
CA GLU A 539 21.10 31.37 -29.56
C GLU A 539 22.37 31.24 -30.43
N LEU A 540 22.79 30.03 -30.76
CA LEU A 540 23.96 29.79 -31.62
C LEU A 540 23.65 30.01 -33.13
N ALA A 541 22.40 29.82 -33.55
CA ALA A 541 21.97 30.03 -34.94
C ALA A 541 21.88 31.52 -35.33
N ILE A 542 21.66 32.42 -34.39
CA ILE A 542 21.54 33.86 -34.63
C ILE A 542 22.91 34.52 -34.83
N ASN A 543 23.96 34.01 -34.18
CA ASN A 543 25.29 34.58 -34.28
C ASN A 543 26.04 34.21 -35.59
N GLU A 544 25.71 33.12 -36.26
CA GLU A 544 26.27 32.77 -37.54
C GLU A 544 25.68 33.55 -38.71
N PHE A 545 24.45 34.09 -38.58
CA PHE A 545 23.79 34.86 -39.64
C PHE A 545 24.22 36.34 -39.69
N LEU A 546 24.82 36.86 -38.65
CA LEU A 546 25.31 38.26 -38.61
C LEU A 546 26.79 38.43 -39.02
N ALA A 547 27.49 37.35 -39.31
CA ALA A 547 28.90 37.34 -39.73
C ALA A 547 29.11 37.20 -41.23
N LYS A 548 28.07 37.27 -42.05
CA LYS A 548 28.09 37.38 -43.52
C LYS A 548 27.41 38.66 -43.96
#